data_e618c2278a247ccc44f39381c0be6a2a
#
_entry.id   e618c2278a247ccc44f39381c0be6a2a
#
_cell.length_a   1.000
_cell.length_b   1.000
_cell.length_c   1.000
_cell.angle_alpha   90.00
_cell.angle_beta   90.00
_cell.angle_gamma   90.00
#
_symmetry.space_group_name_H-M   'P 1'
#
loop_
_entity.id
_entity.type
_entity.pdbx_description
1 polymer ?
#
loop_
_entity_poly.entity_id
_entity_poly.type
_entity_poly.pdbx_seq_one_letter_code
_entity_poly.pdbx_strand_id
1 'polypeptide(L)'
;LRSELDAAEQELQRINVQKSRIAELELQLVEAEADFERLREMFPEEEKVPLRLQDLYAVLRSSGVQIQKFNPEGRSEKDHYIENRYSIVVNSGYHMLGYLFAEIANFNYPTLITDLRLGRYSGIANELQKAESHGWTPITVSVSFNLTTYTSKVIKAPASTQGGKK
;
A
#
# COMPACT_ATOMS: atom_id res chain seq x y z
N LEU A 1 -23.52 -17.25 -58.40
CA LEU A 1 -22.04 -17.41 -58.45
C LEU A 1 -21.29 -16.12 -58.06
N ARG A 2 -21.65 -14.93 -58.64
CA ARG A 2 -20.97 -13.64 -58.25
C ARG A 2 -21.36 -13.17 -56.83
N SER A 3 -22.63 -13.27 -56.47
CA SER A 3 -23.11 -12.89 -55.13
C SER A 3 -22.59 -13.79 -53.99
N GLU A 4 -22.31 -15.06 -54.31
CA GLU A 4 -21.69 -15.99 -53.34
C GLU A 4 -20.20 -15.69 -53.13
N LEU A 5 -19.49 -15.25 -54.16
CA LEU A 5 -18.11 -14.82 -54.06
C LEU A 5 -18.00 -13.54 -53.21
N ASP A 6 -18.84 -12.51 -53.46
CA ASP A 6 -18.88 -11.27 -52.73
C ASP A 6 -19.22 -11.52 -51.24
N ALA A 7 -20.14 -12.47 -50.94
CA ALA A 7 -20.46 -12.83 -49.57
C ALA A 7 -19.29 -13.51 -48.87
N ALA A 8 -18.60 -14.43 -49.56
CA ALA A 8 -17.45 -15.12 -49.03
C ALA A 8 -16.24 -14.18 -48.75
N GLU A 9 -16.02 -13.20 -49.65
CA GLU A 9 -15.00 -12.16 -49.46
C GLU A 9 -15.30 -11.25 -48.25
N GLN A 10 -16.56 -10.86 -48.07
CA GLN A 10 -16.97 -10.09 -46.89
C GLN A 10 -16.82 -10.87 -45.61
N GLU A 11 -17.11 -12.16 -45.62
CA GLU A 11 -16.93 -13.01 -44.46
C GLU A 11 -15.44 -13.23 -44.08
N LEU A 12 -14.59 -13.41 -45.11
CA LEU A 12 -13.14 -13.44 -44.96
C LEU A 12 -12.59 -12.14 -44.36
N GLN A 13 -13.06 -11.00 -44.81
CA GLN A 13 -12.66 -9.71 -44.23
C GLN A 13 -13.08 -9.56 -42.78
N ARG A 14 -14.29 -9.99 -42.42
CA ARG A 14 -14.78 -9.98 -41.03
C ARG A 14 -13.93 -10.91 -40.14
N ILE A 15 -13.61 -12.08 -40.61
CA ILE A 15 -12.75 -13.04 -39.87
C ILE A 15 -11.35 -12.47 -39.67
N ASN A 16 -10.76 -11.86 -40.70
CA ASN A 16 -9.45 -11.24 -40.58
C ASN A 16 -9.42 -10.07 -39.58
N VAL A 17 -10.47 -9.20 -39.59
CA VAL A 17 -10.59 -8.11 -38.61
C VAL A 17 -10.78 -8.68 -37.19
N GLN A 18 -11.59 -9.72 -37.01
CA GLN A 18 -11.77 -10.38 -35.72
C GLN A 18 -10.48 -11.03 -35.24
N LYS A 19 -9.71 -11.67 -36.12
CA LYS A 19 -8.44 -12.29 -35.81
C LYS A 19 -7.39 -11.25 -35.37
N SER A 20 -7.34 -10.10 -36.05
CA SER A 20 -6.47 -8.99 -35.64
C SER A 20 -6.84 -8.43 -34.28
N ARG A 21 -8.15 -8.33 -33.99
CA ARG A 21 -8.66 -7.83 -32.72
C ARG A 21 -8.38 -8.80 -31.57
N ILE A 22 -8.45 -10.10 -31.83
CA ILE A 22 -8.08 -11.14 -30.84
C ILE A 22 -6.60 -11.02 -30.53
N ALA A 23 -5.72 -10.90 -31.53
CA ALA A 23 -4.28 -10.77 -31.31
C ALA A 23 -3.93 -9.48 -30.52
N GLU A 24 -4.64 -8.38 -30.78
CA GLU A 24 -4.48 -7.15 -30.02
C GLU A 24 -4.93 -7.29 -28.55
N LEU A 25 -6.07 -7.96 -28.33
CA LEU A 25 -6.56 -8.23 -26.98
C LEU A 25 -5.64 -9.19 -26.20
N GLU A 26 -5.08 -10.18 -26.88
CA GLU A 26 -4.09 -11.09 -26.28
C GLU A 26 -2.83 -10.34 -25.83
N LEU A 27 -2.35 -9.38 -26.66
CA LEU A 27 -1.21 -8.54 -26.31
C LEU A 27 -1.53 -7.65 -25.09
N GLN A 28 -2.69 -7.00 -25.08
CA GLN A 28 -3.15 -6.19 -23.97
C GLN A 28 -3.31 -7.02 -22.66
N LEU A 29 -3.76 -8.26 -22.78
CA LEU A 29 -3.87 -9.18 -21.65
C LEU A 29 -2.48 -9.48 -21.06
N VAL A 30 -1.50 -9.80 -21.90
CA VAL A 30 -0.12 -10.09 -21.46
C VAL A 30 0.51 -8.87 -20.79
N GLU A 31 0.31 -7.67 -21.34
CA GLU A 31 0.78 -6.43 -20.72
C GLU A 31 0.11 -6.18 -19.36
N ALA A 32 -1.20 -6.35 -19.28
CA ALA A 32 -1.95 -6.19 -18.05
C ALA A 32 -1.55 -7.22 -16.98
N GLU A 33 -1.29 -8.48 -17.37
CA GLU A 33 -0.79 -9.51 -16.47
C GLU A 33 0.62 -9.17 -15.95
N ALA A 34 1.51 -8.68 -16.81
CA ALA A 34 2.85 -8.27 -16.42
C ALA A 34 2.83 -7.08 -15.45
N ASP A 35 1.97 -6.10 -15.68
CA ASP A 35 1.78 -4.96 -14.78
C ASP A 35 1.15 -5.39 -13.45
N PHE A 36 0.21 -6.33 -13.49
CA PHE A 36 -0.39 -6.90 -12.29
C PHE A 36 0.65 -7.64 -11.42
N GLU A 37 1.53 -8.45 -12.02
CA GLU A 37 2.60 -9.12 -11.28
C GLU A 37 3.61 -8.12 -10.69
N ARG A 38 3.96 -7.07 -11.40
CA ARG A 38 4.80 -5.98 -10.85
C ARG A 38 4.16 -5.30 -9.64
N LEU A 39 2.87 -4.99 -9.75
CA LEU A 39 2.12 -4.41 -8.63
C LEU A 39 2.05 -5.38 -7.46
N ARG A 40 1.86 -6.67 -7.72
CA ARG A 40 1.80 -7.72 -6.71
C ARG A 40 3.11 -7.87 -5.94
N GLU A 41 4.26 -7.76 -6.61
CA GLU A 41 5.57 -7.78 -5.96
C GLU A 41 5.77 -6.60 -4.98
N MET A 42 5.13 -5.46 -5.24
CA MET A 42 5.17 -4.29 -4.37
C MET A 42 4.30 -4.45 -3.11
N PHE A 43 3.30 -5.34 -3.13
CA PHE A 43 2.44 -5.60 -1.98
C PHE A 43 3.02 -6.74 -1.14
N PRO A 44 3.31 -6.51 0.15
CA PRO A 44 3.77 -7.57 1.03
C PRO A 44 2.66 -8.61 1.24
N GLU A 45 3.07 -9.87 1.35
CA GLU A 45 2.16 -10.96 1.68
C GLU A 45 1.58 -10.79 3.10
N GLU A 46 0.37 -11.32 3.31
CA GLU A 46 -0.34 -11.22 4.59
C GLU A 46 0.48 -11.77 5.78
N GLU A 47 1.26 -12.82 5.55
CA GLU A 47 2.12 -13.44 6.56
C GLU A 47 3.21 -12.50 7.11
N LYS A 48 3.54 -11.43 6.38
CA LYS A 48 4.55 -10.44 6.77
C LYS A 48 4.00 -9.24 7.54
N VAL A 49 2.70 -9.19 7.80
CA VAL A 49 2.07 -8.08 8.55
C VAL A 49 2.68 -7.87 9.94
N PRO A 50 2.95 -8.91 10.75
CA PRO A 50 3.58 -8.72 12.07
C PRO A 50 4.97 -8.11 11.97
N LEU A 51 5.76 -8.47 10.95
CA LEU A 51 7.08 -7.89 10.71
C LEU A 51 6.98 -6.41 10.35
N ARG A 52 5.97 -6.02 9.57
CA ARG A 52 5.73 -4.63 9.18
C ARG A 52 5.33 -3.74 10.36
N LEU A 53 4.57 -4.29 11.30
CA LEU A 53 4.29 -3.60 12.55
C LEU A 53 5.57 -3.37 13.38
N GLN A 54 6.48 -4.36 13.41
CA GLN A 54 7.78 -4.20 14.08
C GLN A 54 8.63 -3.12 13.39
N ASP A 55 8.67 -3.09 12.06
CA ASP A 55 9.37 -2.05 11.29
C ASP A 55 8.82 -0.66 11.63
N LEU A 56 7.48 -0.52 11.65
CA LEU A 56 6.83 0.74 12.01
C LEU A 56 7.15 1.18 13.44
N TYR A 57 7.11 0.26 14.39
CA TYR A 57 7.51 0.55 15.77
C TYR A 57 8.98 0.92 15.89
N ALA A 58 9.86 0.26 15.14
CA ALA A 58 11.28 0.57 15.11
C ALA A 58 11.53 1.99 14.59
N VAL A 59 10.86 2.37 13.51
CA VAL A 59 10.93 3.73 12.94
C VAL A 59 10.40 4.78 13.91
N LEU A 60 9.25 4.55 14.53
CA LEU A 60 8.70 5.44 15.54
C LEU A 60 9.66 5.66 16.73
N ARG A 61 10.35 4.60 17.15
CA ARG A 61 11.34 4.68 18.24
C ARG A 61 12.62 5.38 17.81
N SER A 62 13.14 5.05 16.63
CA SER A 62 14.40 5.64 16.11
C SER A 62 14.27 7.12 15.76
N SER A 63 13.07 7.57 15.37
CA SER A 63 12.77 8.96 15.07
C SER A 63 12.76 9.89 16.29
N GLY A 64 12.94 9.35 17.52
CA GLY A 64 12.93 10.17 18.74
C GLY A 64 11.59 10.82 19.08
N VAL A 65 10.50 10.34 18.49
CA VAL A 65 9.14 10.80 18.78
C VAL A 65 8.58 10.08 20.02
N GLN A 66 7.78 10.79 20.80
CA GLN A 66 7.05 10.17 21.91
C GLN A 66 5.70 9.64 21.42
N ILE A 67 5.55 8.32 21.40
CA ILE A 67 4.30 7.67 21.04
C ILE A 67 3.31 7.82 22.19
N GLN A 68 2.22 8.54 21.98
CA GLN A 68 1.15 8.69 22.96
C GLN A 68 0.07 7.62 22.78
N LYS A 69 -0.25 7.30 21.53
CA LYS A 69 -1.27 6.33 21.19
C LYS A 69 -0.90 5.63 19.89
N PHE A 70 -1.09 4.33 19.89
CA PHE A 70 -1.01 3.50 18.70
C PHE A 70 -2.14 2.46 18.77
N ASN A 71 -3.17 2.67 17.98
CA ASN A 71 -4.32 1.77 17.97
C ASN A 71 -4.55 1.22 16.57
N PRO A 72 -4.66 -0.09 16.40
CA PRO A 72 -5.24 -0.66 15.20
C PRO A 72 -6.74 -0.30 15.16
N GLU A 73 -7.19 0.38 14.10
CA GLU A 73 -8.59 0.78 13.95
C GLU A 73 -9.42 -0.26 13.21
N GLY A 74 -8.76 -1.15 12.47
CA GLY A 74 -9.44 -2.22 11.79
C GLY A 74 -8.71 -2.74 10.57
N ARG A 75 -9.24 -3.84 10.09
CA ARG A 75 -8.83 -4.53 8.88
C ARG A 75 -10.02 -4.59 7.95
N SER A 76 -9.86 -4.13 6.71
CA SER A 76 -10.87 -4.19 5.67
C SER A 76 -10.36 -5.06 4.53
N GLU A 77 -11.04 -6.16 4.27
CA GLU A 77 -10.72 -7.04 3.15
C GLU A 77 -11.43 -6.55 1.89
N LYS A 78 -10.65 -6.38 0.83
CA LYS A 78 -11.13 -6.12 -0.53
C LYS A 78 -10.92 -7.37 -1.39
N ASP A 79 -11.34 -7.33 -2.63
CA ASP A 79 -11.26 -8.49 -3.52
C ASP A 79 -9.81 -8.98 -3.72
N HIS A 80 -8.86 -8.04 -3.83
CA HIS A 80 -7.46 -8.33 -4.18
C HIS A 80 -6.43 -7.93 -3.12
N TYR A 81 -6.81 -7.14 -2.14
CA TYR A 81 -5.92 -6.63 -1.10
C TYR A 81 -6.62 -6.45 0.24
N ILE A 82 -5.83 -6.26 1.27
CA ILE A 82 -6.28 -6.01 2.64
C ILE A 82 -5.74 -4.67 3.07
N GLU A 83 -6.62 -3.83 3.61
CA GLU A 83 -6.28 -2.57 4.25
C GLU A 83 -6.18 -2.77 5.75
N ASN A 84 -5.03 -2.40 6.34
CA ASN A 84 -4.87 -2.35 7.79
C ASN A 84 -4.73 -0.88 8.19
N ARG A 85 -5.62 -0.40 9.05
CA ARG A 85 -5.66 0.99 9.50
C ARG A 85 -5.18 1.10 10.94
N TYR A 86 -4.37 2.13 11.18
CA TYR A 86 -3.81 2.46 12.49
C TYR A 86 -4.01 3.93 12.79
N SER A 87 -4.51 4.23 13.99
CA SER A 87 -4.56 5.59 14.52
C SER A 87 -3.35 5.82 15.40
N ILE A 88 -2.59 6.84 15.08
CA ILE A 88 -1.30 7.14 15.72
C ILE A 88 -1.35 8.57 16.26
N VAL A 89 -0.95 8.72 17.53
CA VAL A 89 -0.75 10.03 18.16
C VAL A 89 0.66 10.07 18.71
N VAL A 90 1.41 11.09 18.31
CA VAL A 90 2.78 11.28 18.72
C VAL A 90 3.02 12.73 19.15
N ASN A 91 3.93 12.92 20.12
CA ASN A 91 4.48 14.21 20.45
C ASN A 91 5.93 14.25 19.98
N SER A 92 6.32 15.35 19.35
CA SER A 92 7.63 15.45 18.70
C SER A 92 8.12 16.89 18.58
N GLY A 93 9.40 17.06 18.32
CA GLY A 93 9.91 18.27 17.71
C GLY A 93 9.53 18.33 16.22
N TYR A 94 9.31 19.52 15.70
CA TYR A 94 8.87 19.70 14.31
C TYR A 94 9.79 19.02 13.29
N HIS A 95 11.11 19.12 13.47
CA HIS A 95 12.08 18.51 12.56
C HIS A 95 12.07 16.97 12.65
N MET A 96 11.92 16.44 13.86
CA MET A 96 11.85 15.00 14.09
C MET A 96 10.59 14.38 13.45
N LEU A 97 9.51 15.15 13.40
CA LEU A 97 8.31 14.77 12.68
C LEU A 97 8.57 14.62 11.16
N GLY A 98 9.35 15.54 10.58
CA GLY A 98 9.76 15.45 9.19
C GLY A 98 10.57 14.18 8.90
N TYR A 99 11.50 13.81 9.79
CA TYR A 99 12.23 12.55 9.70
C TYR A 99 11.31 11.34 9.77
N LEU A 100 10.36 11.35 10.70
CA LEU A 100 9.38 10.25 10.82
C LEU A 100 8.62 10.04 9.51
N PHE A 101 8.12 11.10 8.90
CA PHE A 101 7.38 10.98 7.64
C PHE A 101 8.27 10.57 6.47
N ALA A 102 9.52 11.02 6.43
CA ALA A 102 10.49 10.57 5.44
C ALA A 102 10.79 9.07 5.56
N GLU A 103 10.96 8.57 6.77
CA GLU A 103 11.16 7.14 7.03
C GLU A 103 9.93 6.30 6.63
N ILE A 104 8.72 6.78 6.95
CA ILE A 104 7.48 6.10 6.53
C ILE A 104 7.35 6.11 4.99
N ALA A 105 7.74 7.19 4.33
CA ALA A 105 7.72 7.29 2.88
C ALA A 105 8.74 6.36 2.19
N ASN A 106 9.80 5.99 2.89
CA ASN A 106 10.83 5.06 2.39
C ASN A 106 10.48 3.58 2.61
N PHE A 107 9.31 3.26 3.15
CA PHE A 107 8.89 1.87 3.27
C PHE A 107 8.76 1.21 1.90
N ASN A 108 9.22 -0.04 1.80
CA ASN A 108 9.15 -0.84 0.57
C ASN A 108 7.74 -1.37 0.27
N TYR A 109 6.73 -0.90 0.99
CA TYR A 109 5.34 -1.32 0.83
C TYR A 109 4.41 -0.11 0.82
N PRO A 110 3.29 -0.18 0.11
CA PRO A 110 2.37 0.92 -0.01
C PRO A 110 1.80 1.33 1.35
N THR A 111 1.96 2.60 1.69
CA THR A 111 1.42 3.23 2.90
C THR A 111 0.74 4.53 2.54
N LEU A 112 -0.34 4.84 3.24
CA LEU A 112 -1.09 6.07 3.07
C LEU A 112 -1.30 6.73 4.43
N ILE A 113 -0.95 8.01 4.53
CA ILE A 113 -1.23 8.85 5.70
C ILE A 113 -2.45 9.71 5.40
N THR A 114 -3.44 9.66 6.28
CA THR A 114 -4.66 10.45 6.20
C THR A 114 -4.96 11.13 7.53
N ASP A 115 -5.87 12.10 7.51
CA ASP A 115 -6.35 12.80 8.69
C ASP A 115 -5.25 13.41 9.57
N LEU A 116 -4.20 13.92 8.93
CA LEU A 116 -3.07 14.54 9.61
C LEU A 116 -3.52 15.83 10.31
N ARG A 117 -3.38 15.85 11.62
CA ARG A 117 -3.67 17.02 12.46
C ARG A 117 -2.45 17.35 13.30
N LEU A 118 -1.97 18.58 13.15
CA LEU A 118 -0.88 19.12 13.94
C LEU A 118 -1.44 20.16 14.92
N GLY A 119 -1.07 20.01 16.16
CA GLY A 119 -1.38 20.96 17.22
C GLY A 119 -0.13 21.33 18.01
N ARG A 120 -0.20 22.43 18.73
CA ARG A 120 0.85 22.82 19.67
C ARG A 120 0.84 21.84 20.85
N TYR A 121 2.04 21.37 21.24
CA TYR A 121 2.16 20.56 22.45
C TYR A 121 1.86 21.40 23.70
N SER A 122 0.97 20.92 24.56
CA SER A 122 0.53 21.65 25.76
C SER A 122 1.64 21.85 26.79
N GLY A 123 2.61 20.94 26.84
CA GLY A 123 3.77 20.97 27.74
C GLY A 123 4.99 21.74 27.23
N ILE A 124 4.85 22.52 26.15
CA ILE A 124 5.98 23.15 25.44
C ILE A 124 6.85 24.02 26.33
N ALA A 125 6.29 24.74 27.29
CA ALA A 125 7.05 25.61 28.18
C ALA A 125 8.05 24.80 29.05
N ASN A 126 7.62 23.68 29.58
CA ASN A 126 8.47 22.81 30.37
C ASN A 126 9.52 22.10 29.51
N GLU A 127 9.18 21.75 28.28
CA GLU A 127 10.13 21.12 27.35
C GLU A 127 11.21 22.10 26.87
N LEU A 128 10.87 23.35 26.61
CA LEU A 128 11.86 24.39 26.28
C LEU A 128 12.84 24.62 27.42
N GLN A 129 12.36 24.68 28.66
CA GLN A 129 13.22 24.84 29.84
C GLN A 129 14.16 23.65 30.03
N LYS A 130 13.70 22.42 29.79
CA LYS A 130 14.56 21.22 29.82
C LYS A 130 15.57 21.20 28.66
N ALA A 131 15.18 21.65 27.47
CA ALA A 131 16.06 21.73 26.32
C ALA A 131 17.22 22.70 26.53
N GLU A 132 16.96 23.85 27.12
CA GLU A 132 17.98 24.84 27.48
C GLU A 132 18.98 24.29 28.50
N SER A 133 18.52 23.47 29.45
CA SER A 133 19.38 22.94 30.51
C SER A 133 20.17 21.68 30.10
N HIS A 134 19.69 20.88 29.14
CA HIS A 134 20.26 19.57 28.78
C HIS A 134 20.64 19.42 27.31
N GLY A 135 20.40 20.41 26.45
CA GLY A 135 20.71 20.36 25.01
C GLY A 135 19.81 19.36 24.22
N TRP A 136 18.63 19.11 24.70
CA TRP A 136 17.70 18.18 24.05
C TRP A 136 16.86 18.91 22.98
N THR A 137 16.39 18.14 22.00
CA THR A 137 15.41 18.66 21.03
C THR A 137 14.04 18.73 21.70
N PRO A 138 13.47 19.93 21.89
CA PRO A 138 12.23 20.07 22.63
C PRO A 138 11.05 19.51 21.84
N ILE A 139 10.08 18.93 22.57
CA ILE A 139 8.79 18.55 22.02
C ILE A 139 7.96 19.81 21.86
N THR A 140 7.60 20.13 20.63
CA THR A 140 6.89 21.36 20.28
C THR A 140 5.52 21.13 19.70
N VAL A 141 5.29 19.95 19.11
CA VAL A 141 4.05 19.60 18.40
C VAL A 141 3.46 18.29 18.90
N SER A 142 2.14 18.25 18.91
CA SER A 142 1.35 17.03 19.08
C SER A 142 0.68 16.72 17.74
N VAL A 143 0.81 15.50 17.27
CA VAL A 143 0.39 15.10 15.93
C VAL A 143 -0.47 13.86 16.02
N SER A 144 -1.61 13.90 15.37
CA SER A 144 -2.45 12.73 15.16
C SER A 144 -2.62 12.47 13.66
N PHE A 145 -2.54 11.23 13.26
CA PHE A 145 -2.76 10.80 11.89
C PHE A 145 -3.20 9.35 11.81
N ASN A 146 -3.84 9.00 10.71
CA ASN A 146 -4.19 7.63 10.39
C ASN A 146 -3.19 7.10 9.36
N LEU A 147 -2.66 5.93 9.62
CA LEU A 147 -1.78 5.20 8.71
C LEU A 147 -2.54 4.00 8.17
N THR A 148 -2.62 3.88 6.86
CA THR A 148 -3.17 2.72 6.18
C THR A 148 -2.06 1.99 5.46
N THR A 149 -1.92 0.71 5.72
CA THR A 149 -1.00 -0.17 4.99
C THR A 149 -1.79 -1.16 4.16
N TYR A 150 -1.26 -1.52 3.01
CA TYR A 150 -1.89 -2.43 2.07
C TYR A 150 -1.10 -3.73 1.98
N THR A 151 -1.79 -4.85 2.03
CA THR A 151 -1.23 -6.20 1.88
C THR A 151 -1.95 -6.95 0.79
N SER A 152 -1.22 -7.76 0.02
CA SER A 152 -1.85 -8.59 -0.99
C SER A 152 -2.60 -9.75 -0.33
N LYS A 153 -3.77 -10.05 -0.84
CA LYS A 153 -4.50 -11.26 -0.48
C LYS A 153 -3.88 -12.43 -1.23
N VAL A 154 -3.34 -13.41 -0.52
CA VAL A 154 -2.88 -14.64 -1.15
C VAL A 154 -4.10 -15.39 -1.65
N ILE A 155 -4.38 -15.29 -2.94
CA ILE A 155 -5.36 -16.15 -3.58
C ILE A 155 -4.69 -17.53 -3.67
N LYS A 156 -4.99 -18.42 -2.73
CA LYS A 156 -4.66 -19.83 -2.90
C LYS A 156 -5.30 -20.27 -4.20
N ALA A 157 -4.49 -20.58 -5.20
CA ALA A 157 -4.99 -21.23 -6.40
C ALA A 157 -5.83 -22.45 -5.99
N PRO A 158 -7.00 -22.65 -6.58
CA PRO A 158 -7.80 -23.84 -6.28
C PRO A 158 -6.91 -25.05 -6.51
N ALA A 159 -6.79 -25.90 -5.48
CA ALA A 159 -6.04 -27.12 -5.57
C ALA A 159 -6.55 -27.88 -6.81
N SER A 160 -5.69 -28.06 -7.79
CA SER A 160 -5.97 -28.86 -8.95
C SER A 160 -6.32 -30.27 -8.44
N THR A 161 -7.60 -30.62 -8.52
CA THR A 161 -8.08 -31.95 -8.25
C THR A 161 -7.43 -32.87 -9.28
N GLN A 162 -6.30 -33.46 -8.91
CA GLN A 162 -5.79 -34.60 -9.67
C GLN A 162 -6.82 -35.72 -9.53
N GLY A 163 -7.66 -35.84 -10.55
CA GLY A 163 -8.54 -36.97 -10.73
C GLY A 163 -7.70 -38.23 -10.77
N GLY A 164 -7.73 -39.00 -9.69
CA GLY A 164 -7.21 -40.36 -9.69
C GLY A 164 -8.00 -41.18 -10.67
N LYS A 165 -7.32 -41.63 -11.72
CA LYS A 165 -7.76 -42.75 -12.55
C LYS A 165 -7.52 -44.04 -11.77
N LYS A 166 -8.59 -44.74 -11.54
CA LYS A 166 -8.59 -46.17 -11.46
C LYS A 166 -9.30 -46.73 -12.66
#